data_2f5ed1bd313d3dd0ac447bd276702483
#
_entry.id   2f5ed1bd313d3dd0ac447bd276702483
#
_cell.length_a   1.000
_cell.length_b   1.000
_cell.length_c   1.000
_cell.angle_alpha   90.00
_cell.angle_beta   90.00
_cell.angle_gamma   90.00
#
_symmetry.space_group_name_H-M   'P 1'
#
loop_
_entity.id
_entity.type
_entity.pdbx_description
1 polymer ?
#
loop_
_entity_poly.entity_id
_entity_poly.type
_entity_poly.pdbx_seq_one_letter_code
_entity_poly.pdbx_strand_id
1 'polypeptide(L)'
;VIMRNKWERHNELTLRMREIIKQHGLPGEALRMKFQRTLGTKRAEVTGKTYRAIYNDCVEELKNFDSDCIDEIVTSIPFSDHYEYSPSINDFGHNNGDEGFFKQFDFLVPELLRVLKPGRIAAIHTKDRIQYGKMTGHGMYTVNEFSDKTVTAFKKHGFLYMGRITIDTDVVRENAQSYRLGWSENAEDSTKMGCGSTEFVLLFRK
;
A
#
# COMPACT_ATOMS: atom_id res chain seq x y z
N VAL A 1 -9.05 22.08 -3.54
CA VAL A 1 -9.99 21.58 -2.51
C VAL A 1 -9.45 20.32 -1.88
N ILE A 2 -9.07 19.27 -2.65
CA ILE A 2 -8.60 17.97 -2.11
C ILE A 2 -7.31 18.10 -1.29
N MET A 3 -6.31 18.85 -1.76
CA MET A 3 -5.04 19.09 -1.06
C MET A 3 -5.24 19.86 0.25
N ARG A 4 -6.15 20.84 0.28
CA ARG A 4 -6.48 21.61 1.47
C ARG A 4 -7.12 20.72 2.53
N ASN A 5 -8.06 19.85 2.15
CA ASN A 5 -8.71 18.91 3.07
C ASN A 5 -7.72 17.88 3.64
N LYS A 6 -6.75 17.40 2.83
CA LYS A 6 -5.68 16.52 3.28
C LYS A 6 -4.79 17.19 4.32
N TRP A 7 -4.40 18.43 4.06
CA TRP A 7 -3.55 19.20 4.97
C TRP A 7 -4.26 19.54 6.28
N GLU A 8 -5.53 19.92 6.23
CA GLU A 8 -6.37 20.18 7.41
C GLU A 8 -6.52 18.92 8.29
N ARG A 9 -6.79 17.74 7.67
CA ARG A 9 -6.85 16.45 8.37
C ARG A 9 -5.51 16.06 8.98
N HIS A 10 -4.42 16.21 8.24
CA HIS A 10 -3.07 15.94 8.76
C HIS A 10 -2.76 16.79 9.99
N ASN A 11 -3.08 18.07 9.93
CA ASN A 11 -2.88 18.97 11.08
C ASN A 11 -3.76 18.60 12.27
N GLU A 12 -5.01 18.25 12.03
CA GLU A 12 -5.92 17.81 13.10
C GLU A 12 -5.41 16.54 13.79
N LEU A 13 -4.98 15.54 13.00
CA LEU A 13 -4.37 14.31 13.52
C LEU A 13 -3.09 14.61 14.31
N THR A 14 -2.24 15.47 13.80
CA THR A 14 -0.98 15.86 14.47
C THR A 14 -1.24 16.58 15.79
N LEU A 15 -2.26 17.44 15.84
CA LEU A 15 -2.66 18.12 17.08
C LEU A 15 -3.21 17.13 18.10
N ARG A 16 -4.08 16.23 17.70
CA ARG A 16 -4.58 15.16 18.58
C ARG A 16 -3.46 14.26 19.10
N MET A 17 -2.48 13.93 18.25
CA MET A 17 -1.28 13.20 18.67
C MET A 17 -0.52 13.93 19.77
N ARG A 18 -0.26 15.23 19.59
CA ARG A 18 0.45 16.04 20.59
C ARG A 18 -0.31 16.14 21.91
N GLU A 19 -1.63 16.24 21.87
CA GLU A 19 -2.47 16.26 23.06
C GLU A 19 -2.41 14.94 23.82
N ILE A 20 -2.49 13.80 23.12
CA ILE A 20 -2.39 12.47 23.74
C ILE A 20 -1.00 12.25 24.35
N ILE A 21 0.07 12.64 23.65
CA ILE A 21 1.44 12.59 24.18
C ILE A 21 1.57 13.42 25.44
N LYS A 22 1.02 14.64 25.43
CA LYS A 22 1.06 15.57 26.56
C LYS A 22 0.28 15.05 27.77
N GLN A 23 -0.86 14.39 27.53
CA GLN A 23 -1.73 13.87 28.60
C GLN A 23 -1.23 12.57 29.22
N HIS A 24 -0.52 11.75 28.46
CA HIS A 24 -0.24 10.37 28.88
C HIS A 24 1.23 9.99 28.99
N GLY A 25 2.15 10.80 28.44
CA GLY A 25 3.60 10.58 28.55
C GLY A 25 4.08 9.17 28.18
N LEU A 26 3.36 8.49 27.27
CA LEU A 26 3.54 7.08 27.02
C LEU A 26 4.72 6.80 26.08
N PRO A 27 5.48 5.71 26.31
CA PRO A 27 6.44 5.19 25.33
C PRO A 27 5.76 4.96 23.97
N GLY A 28 6.51 5.10 22.86
CA GLY A 28 5.98 5.11 21.51
C GLY A 28 5.05 3.94 21.15
N GLU A 29 5.30 2.76 21.68
CA GLU A 29 4.49 1.56 21.42
C GLU A 29 3.14 1.58 22.14
N ALA A 30 3.10 2.01 23.39
CA ALA A 30 1.85 2.16 24.15
C ALA A 30 1.00 3.32 23.62
N LEU A 31 1.65 4.38 23.12
CA LEU A 31 1.02 5.48 22.43
C LEU A 31 0.36 5.01 21.12
N ARG A 32 1.06 4.20 20.34
CA ARG A 32 0.54 3.59 19.11
C ARG A 32 -0.69 2.72 19.38
N MET A 33 -0.64 1.84 20.38
CA MET A 33 -1.78 1.01 20.78
C MET A 33 -3.00 1.84 21.20
N LYS A 34 -2.78 2.95 21.92
CA LYS A 34 -3.86 3.83 22.34
C LYS A 34 -4.44 4.62 21.17
N PHE A 35 -3.62 5.02 20.21
CA PHE A 35 -4.03 5.60 18.93
C PHE A 35 -4.91 4.65 18.14
N GLN A 36 -4.49 3.41 17.99
CA GLN A 36 -5.26 2.35 17.32
C GLN A 36 -6.63 2.17 17.96
N ARG A 37 -6.73 2.21 19.30
CA ARG A 37 -8.01 2.12 20.02
C ARG A 37 -8.89 3.36 19.86
N THR A 38 -8.31 4.55 19.75
CA THR A 38 -9.06 5.83 19.72
C THR A 38 -9.49 6.23 18.31
N LEU A 39 -8.70 5.85 17.31
CA LEU A 39 -8.93 6.15 15.89
C LEU A 39 -9.17 4.88 15.05
N GLY A 40 -9.29 3.73 15.72
CA GLY A 40 -9.48 2.44 15.07
C GLY A 40 -10.73 2.39 14.22
N THR A 41 -10.68 1.62 13.15
CA THR A 41 -11.82 1.33 12.30
C THR A 41 -12.87 0.57 13.11
N LYS A 42 -14.12 1.03 13.10
CA LYS A 42 -15.21 0.27 13.71
C LYS A 42 -15.44 -1.00 12.88
N ARG A 43 -15.11 -2.14 13.46
CA ARG A 43 -15.30 -3.43 12.81
C ARG A 43 -16.78 -3.66 12.47
N ALA A 44 -17.04 -4.04 11.24
CA ALA A 44 -18.33 -4.48 10.76
C ALA A 44 -18.19 -5.78 9.97
N GLU A 45 -19.17 -6.65 10.03
CA GLU A 45 -19.15 -7.95 9.36
C GLU A 45 -20.52 -8.26 8.76
N VAL A 46 -20.49 -8.83 7.55
CA VAL A 46 -21.67 -9.34 6.85
C VAL A 46 -21.37 -10.74 6.34
N THR A 47 -22.20 -11.71 6.68
CA THR A 47 -22.06 -13.10 6.27
C THR A 47 -23.16 -13.48 5.30
N GLY A 48 -22.79 -13.96 4.11
CA GLY A 48 -23.69 -14.58 3.14
C GLY A 48 -23.55 -16.11 3.17
N LYS A 49 -24.21 -16.80 2.22
CA LYS A 49 -24.17 -18.26 2.13
C LYS A 49 -22.76 -18.82 1.85
N THR A 50 -21.97 -18.09 1.06
CA THR A 50 -20.67 -18.55 0.54
C THR A 50 -19.53 -17.55 0.78
N TYR A 51 -19.80 -16.45 1.50
CA TYR A 51 -18.81 -15.43 1.77
C TYR A 51 -18.99 -14.82 3.16
N ARG A 52 -17.91 -14.24 3.65
CA ARG A 52 -17.88 -13.38 4.82
C ARG A 52 -17.12 -12.12 4.44
N ALA A 53 -17.76 -10.98 4.51
CA ALA A 53 -17.17 -9.67 4.26
C ALA A 53 -16.91 -8.95 5.58
N ILE A 54 -15.69 -8.54 5.82
CA ILE A 54 -15.27 -7.90 7.05
C ILE A 54 -14.67 -6.54 6.72
N TYR A 55 -15.18 -5.51 7.34
CA TYR A 55 -14.62 -4.17 7.32
C TYR A 55 -13.84 -3.94 8.61
N ASN A 56 -12.52 -3.89 8.52
CA ASN A 56 -11.63 -3.66 9.67
C ASN A 56 -10.24 -3.24 9.17
N ASP A 57 -9.35 -2.89 10.09
CA ASP A 57 -7.91 -2.86 9.85
C ASP A 57 -7.44 -4.30 9.53
N CYS A 58 -6.85 -4.51 8.36
CA CYS A 58 -6.50 -5.85 7.90
C CYS A 58 -5.41 -6.50 8.77
N VAL A 59 -4.47 -5.73 9.33
CA VAL A 59 -3.44 -6.24 10.23
C VAL A 59 -4.06 -6.74 11.53
N GLU A 60 -5.01 -5.97 12.09
CA GLU A 60 -5.70 -6.37 13.32
C GLU A 60 -6.67 -7.53 13.07
N GLU A 61 -7.36 -7.54 11.93
CA GLU A 61 -8.30 -8.61 11.61
C GLU A 61 -7.60 -9.96 11.39
N LEU A 62 -6.46 -9.96 10.69
CA LEU A 62 -5.72 -11.20 10.45
C LEU A 62 -5.26 -11.90 11.72
N LYS A 63 -5.02 -11.17 12.81
CA LYS A 63 -4.68 -11.76 14.11
C LYS A 63 -5.79 -12.68 14.67
N ASN A 64 -7.03 -12.51 14.21
CA ASN A 64 -8.18 -13.33 14.60
C ASN A 64 -8.30 -14.60 13.77
N PHE A 65 -7.46 -14.79 12.75
CA PHE A 65 -7.45 -15.99 11.92
C PHE A 65 -6.42 -17.00 12.47
N ASP A 66 -6.76 -18.27 12.37
CA ASP A 66 -5.82 -19.34 12.68
C ASP A 66 -4.66 -19.37 11.66
N SER A 67 -3.53 -19.92 12.07
CA SER A 67 -2.44 -20.19 11.13
C SER A 67 -2.89 -21.26 10.14
N ASP A 68 -2.37 -21.19 8.90
CA ASP A 68 -2.60 -22.23 7.89
C ASP A 68 -4.09 -22.48 7.57
N CYS A 69 -4.92 -21.44 7.60
CA CYS A 69 -6.37 -21.57 7.38
C CYS A 69 -6.84 -21.08 6.00
N ILE A 70 -6.03 -20.27 5.31
CA ILE A 70 -6.38 -19.63 4.04
C ILE A 70 -5.78 -20.41 2.88
N ASP A 71 -6.60 -20.73 1.87
CA ASP A 71 -6.15 -21.48 0.68
C ASP A 71 -5.53 -20.58 -0.38
N GLU A 72 -5.94 -19.33 -0.49
CA GLU A 72 -5.45 -18.38 -1.48
C GLU A 72 -5.61 -16.94 -0.99
N ILE A 73 -4.63 -16.08 -1.28
CA ILE A 73 -4.71 -14.65 -1.03
C ILE A 73 -4.68 -13.94 -2.39
N VAL A 74 -5.71 -13.12 -2.66
CA VAL A 74 -5.77 -12.26 -3.83
C VAL A 74 -6.08 -10.84 -3.36
N THR A 75 -5.18 -9.91 -3.63
CA THR A 75 -5.36 -8.52 -3.21
C THR A 75 -4.60 -7.54 -4.11
N SER A 76 -5.10 -6.31 -4.16
CA SER A 76 -4.37 -5.15 -4.66
C SER A 76 -3.88 -4.36 -3.46
N ILE A 77 -2.58 -4.17 -3.36
CA ILE A 77 -2.00 -3.35 -2.27
C ILE A 77 -2.08 -1.86 -2.64
N PRO A 78 -2.18 -0.96 -1.66
CA PRO A 78 -2.02 0.46 -1.91
C PRO A 78 -0.64 0.75 -2.52
N PHE A 79 -0.60 1.72 -3.43
CA PHE A 79 0.65 2.09 -4.13
C PHE A 79 1.36 3.20 -3.35
N SER A 80 1.89 2.86 -2.17
CA SER A 80 2.54 3.81 -1.25
C SER A 80 1.58 4.93 -0.82
N ASP A 81 1.99 6.18 -0.91
CA ASP A 81 1.25 7.39 -0.54
C ASP A 81 0.35 7.96 -1.65
N HIS A 82 0.05 7.16 -2.68
CA HIS A 82 -0.70 7.64 -3.85
C HIS A 82 -2.16 7.94 -3.54
N TYR A 83 -2.80 7.11 -2.71
CA TYR A 83 -4.19 7.27 -2.26
C TYR A 83 -4.33 7.04 -0.76
N GLU A 84 -5.09 7.91 -0.11
CA GLU A 84 -5.61 7.68 1.23
C GLU A 84 -7.01 7.10 1.12
N TYR A 85 -7.22 5.95 1.72
CA TYR A 85 -8.49 5.22 1.66
C TYR A 85 -9.38 5.51 2.86
N SER A 86 -8.81 5.93 3.96
CA SER A 86 -9.52 6.21 5.20
C SER A 86 -8.84 7.32 6.02
N PRO A 87 -9.51 7.91 7.01
CA PRO A 87 -8.89 8.85 7.93
C PRO A 87 -8.02 8.18 9.01
N SER A 88 -7.90 6.84 9.00
CA SER A 88 -7.11 6.10 9.96
C SER A 88 -5.61 6.35 9.76
N ILE A 89 -4.87 6.52 10.84
CA ILE A 89 -3.41 6.58 10.79
C ILE A 89 -2.75 5.25 10.38
N ASN A 90 -3.52 4.16 10.46
CA ASN A 90 -3.08 2.83 10.03
C ASN A 90 -3.33 2.60 8.53
N ASP A 91 -3.98 3.53 7.84
CA ASP A 91 -4.13 3.46 6.40
C ASP A 91 -2.74 3.45 5.75
N PHE A 92 -2.48 2.44 4.95
CA PHE A 92 -1.21 2.30 4.22
C PHE A 92 -0.92 3.47 3.26
N GLY A 93 -1.93 4.25 2.90
CA GLY A 93 -1.77 5.48 2.13
C GLY A 93 -1.26 6.67 2.95
N HIS A 94 -1.30 6.59 4.28
CA HIS A 94 -0.80 7.63 5.19
C HIS A 94 0.70 7.50 5.46
N ASN A 95 1.51 7.53 4.40
CA ASN A 95 2.95 7.41 4.50
C ASN A 95 3.67 8.56 3.79
N ASN A 96 4.90 8.80 4.17
CA ASN A 96 5.81 9.74 3.52
C ASN A 96 6.70 9.00 2.51
N GLY A 97 6.05 8.35 1.51
CA GLY A 97 6.73 7.61 0.47
C GLY A 97 6.97 6.13 0.79
N ASP A 98 7.73 5.47 -0.06
CA ASP A 98 7.88 4.01 -0.05
C ASP A 98 8.53 3.46 1.23
N GLU A 99 9.51 4.16 1.79
CA GLU A 99 10.18 3.70 3.01
C GLU A 99 9.19 3.58 4.18
N GLY A 100 8.35 4.60 4.36
CA GLY A 100 7.30 4.58 5.37
C GLY A 100 6.28 3.50 5.11
N PHE A 101 5.86 3.35 3.85
CA PHE A 101 4.93 2.33 3.41
C PHE A 101 5.43 0.92 3.74
N PHE A 102 6.66 0.56 3.34
CA PHE A 102 7.19 -0.79 3.57
C PHE A 102 7.49 -1.07 5.05
N LYS A 103 7.84 -0.06 5.85
CA LYS A 103 7.93 -0.21 7.32
C LYS A 103 6.58 -0.56 7.94
N GLN A 104 5.50 0.04 7.47
CA GLN A 104 4.14 -0.29 7.92
C GLN A 104 3.71 -1.65 7.36
N PHE A 105 4.07 -1.96 6.13
CA PHE A 105 3.76 -3.22 5.45
C PHE A 105 4.44 -4.42 6.10
N ASP A 106 5.56 -4.21 6.80
CA ASP A 106 6.23 -5.22 7.61
C ASP A 106 5.35 -5.81 8.74
N PHE A 107 4.24 -5.17 9.09
CA PHE A 107 3.27 -5.74 10.02
C PHE A 107 2.24 -6.63 9.34
N LEU A 108 1.95 -6.41 8.06
CA LEU A 108 0.95 -7.18 7.31
C LEU A 108 1.53 -8.47 6.73
N VAL A 109 2.71 -8.39 6.11
CA VAL A 109 3.28 -9.51 5.34
C VAL A 109 3.50 -10.76 6.18
N PRO A 110 4.02 -10.69 7.43
CA PRO A 110 4.14 -11.87 8.30
C PRO A 110 2.80 -12.52 8.61
N GLU A 111 1.74 -11.72 8.80
CA GLU A 111 0.40 -12.25 9.07
C GLU A 111 -0.19 -12.93 7.82
N LEU A 112 0.03 -12.37 6.63
CA LEU A 112 -0.34 -13.03 5.37
C LEU A 112 0.36 -14.39 5.23
N LEU A 113 1.66 -14.46 5.55
CA LEU A 113 2.40 -15.71 5.54
C LEU A 113 1.84 -16.69 6.58
N ARG A 114 1.53 -16.23 7.77
CA ARG A 114 1.04 -17.06 8.88
C ARG A 114 -0.29 -17.73 8.50
N VAL A 115 -1.24 -16.97 8.00
CA VAL A 115 -2.60 -17.48 7.71
C VAL A 115 -2.68 -18.32 6.43
N LEU A 116 -1.79 -18.10 5.47
CA LEU A 116 -1.76 -18.87 4.23
C LEU A 116 -1.29 -20.29 4.50
N LYS A 117 -1.95 -21.30 3.96
CA LYS A 117 -1.54 -22.70 4.08
C LYS A 117 -0.21 -22.95 3.34
N PRO A 118 0.63 -23.89 3.84
CA PRO A 118 1.86 -24.28 3.16
C PRO A 118 1.64 -24.68 1.69
N GLY A 119 2.50 -24.21 0.81
CA GLY A 119 2.44 -24.48 -0.62
C GLY A 119 1.39 -23.68 -1.40
N ARG A 120 0.57 -22.88 -0.74
CA ARG A 120 -0.47 -22.05 -1.37
C ARG A 120 0.08 -20.72 -1.84
N ILE A 121 -0.71 -20.00 -2.63
CA ILE A 121 -0.30 -18.83 -3.39
C ILE A 121 -0.94 -17.56 -2.82
N ALA A 122 -0.14 -16.49 -2.76
CA ALA A 122 -0.59 -15.13 -2.65
C ALA A 122 -0.35 -14.40 -3.97
N ALA A 123 -1.42 -13.90 -4.57
CA ALA A 123 -1.43 -13.10 -5.79
C ALA A 123 -1.63 -11.62 -5.42
N ILE A 124 -0.58 -10.83 -5.60
CA ILE A 124 -0.51 -9.44 -5.15
C ILE A 124 -0.46 -8.52 -6.36
N HIS A 125 -1.55 -7.79 -6.58
CA HIS A 125 -1.59 -6.78 -7.62
C HIS A 125 -0.85 -5.52 -7.17
N THR A 126 -0.01 -5.00 -8.04
CA THR A 126 0.78 -3.79 -7.83
C THR A 126 1.14 -3.13 -9.15
N LYS A 127 1.66 -1.91 -9.07
CA LYS A 127 2.05 -1.11 -10.24
C LYS A 127 3.32 -0.32 -9.95
N ASP A 128 4.22 -0.25 -10.91
CA ASP A 128 5.31 0.70 -10.89
C ASP A 128 4.80 2.11 -11.15
N ARG A 129 5.48 3.10 -10.61
CA ARG A 129 5.01 4.48 -10.64
C ARG A 129 6.03 5.41 -11.25
N ILE A 130 5.54 6.44 -11.90
CA ILE A 130 6.38 7.51 -12.40
C ILE A 130 6.83 8.40 -11.24
N GLN A 131 8.12 8.59 -11.12
CA GLN A 131 8.72 9.61 -10.26
C GLN A 131 9.02 10.85 -11.09
N TYR A 132 8.45 11.99 -10.71
CA TYR A 132 8.70 13.25 -11.38
C TYR A 132 10.09 13.78 -11.07
N GLY A 133 10.68 14.49 -12.03
CA GLY A 133 12.03 15.02 -11.93
C GLY A 133 12.30 15.89 -10.70
N LYS A 134 11.27 16.57 -10.17
CA LYS A 134 11.35 17.30 -8.90
C LYS A 134 11.61 16.39 -7.70
N MET A 135 11.13 15.15 -7.74
CA MET A 135 11.31 14.16 -6.67
C MET A 135 12.63 13.39 -6.81
N THR A 136 13.11 13.20 -8.03
CA THR A 136 14.34 12.47 -8.30
C THR A 136 15.62 13.27 -8.01
N GLY A 137 15.51 14.58 -7.94
CA GLY A 137 16.67 15.49 -7.85
C GLY A 137 17.47 15.63 -9.15
N HIS A 138 17.10 14.89 -10.20
CA HIS A 138 17.80 14.92 -11.50
C HIS A 138 17.10 15.77 -12.56
N GLY A 139 15.92 16.33 -12.22
CA GLY A 139 15.12 17.10 -13.16
C GLY A 139 14.44 16.29 -14.26
N MET A 140 14.63 14.97 -14.27
CA MET A 140 14.06 14.05 -15.26
C MET A 140 13.12 13.04 -14.61
N TYR A 141 12.13 12.59 -15.38
CA TYR A 141 11.25 11.51 -14.97
C TYR A 141 12.01 10.18 -14.89
N THR A 142 11.62 9.35 -13.92
CA THR A 142 12.08 7.96 -13.83
C THR A 142 10.92 7.07 -13.37
N VAL A 143 11.16 5.78 -13.37
CA VAL A 143 10.22 4.80 -12.81
C VAL A 143 10.63 4.47 -11.38
N ASN A 144 9.65 4.50 -10.47
CA ASN A 144 9.78 3.92 -9.16
C ASN A 144 9.39 2.45 -9.27
N GLU A 145 10.35 1.57 -9.09
CA GLU A 145 10.23 0.11 -9.16
C GLU A 145 9.50 -0.45 -7.91
N PHE A 146 8.27 0.03 -7.70
CA PHE A 146 7.46 -0.32 -6.54
C PHE A 146 7.13 -1.82 -6.52
N SER A 147 6.96 -2.44 -7.69
CA SER A 147 6.74 -3.88 -7.80
C SER A 147 7.94 -4.69 -7.30
N ASP A 148 9.17 -4.29 -7.60
CA ASP A 148 10.38 -4.99 -7.16
C ASP A 148 10.65 -4.79 -5.66
N LYS A 149 10.32 -3.61 -5.13
CA LYS A 149 10.32 -3.34 -3.69
C LYS A 149 9.31 -4.24 -2.97
N THR A 150 8.14 -4.44 -3.56
CA THR A 150 7.12 -5.37 -3.03
C THR A 150 7.64 -6.81 -3.01
N VAL A 151 8.31 -7.27 -4.09
CA VAL A 151 8.96 -8.58 -4.11
C VAL A 151 9.96 -8.72 -2.97
N THR A 152 10.78 -7.69 -2.77
CA THR A 152 11.78 -7.68 -1.69
C THR A 152 11.14 -7.76 -0.31
N ALA A 153 10.04 -7.02 -0.08
CA ALA A 153 9.31 -7.04 1.18
C ALA A 153 8.71 -8.42 1.50
N PHE A 154 8.10 -9.08 0.52
CA PHE A 154 7.54 -10.43 0.72
C PHE A 154 8.62 -11.47 0.96
N LYS A 155 9.73 -11.44 0.19
CA LYS A 155 10.87 -12.35 0.38
C LYS A 155 11.53 -12.20 1.75
N LYS A 156 11.65 -10.98 2.25
CA LYS A 156 12.17 -10.68 3.60
C LYS A 156 11.44 -11.45 4.69
N HIS A 157 10.14 -11.67 4.51
CA HIS A 157 9.28 -12.36 5.49
C HIS A 157 9.10 -13.86 5.20
N GLY A 158 9.80 -14.42 4.23
CA GLY A 158 9.85 -15.87 4.00
C GLY A 158 8.98 -16.38 2.85
N PHE A 159 8.30 -15.51 2.12
CA PHE A 159 7.63 -15.91 0.88
C PHE A 159 8.62 -16.27 -0.22
N LEU A 160 8.28 -17.29 -1.01
CA LEU A 160 9.00 -17.66 -2.22
C LEU A 160 8.39 -16.93 -3.43
N TYR A 161 9.18 -16.11 -4.10
CA TYR A 161 8.72 -15.43 -5.32
C TYR A 161 8.66 -16.40 -6.49
N MET A 162 7.48 -16.51 -7.12
CA MET A 162 7.22 -17.47 -8.21
C MET A 162 7.23 -16.81 -9.59
N GLY A 163 7.18 -15.50 -9.66
CA GLY A 163 7.11 -14.74 -10.91
C GLY A 163 6.01 -13.68 -10.90
N ARG A 164 5.80 -13.04 -12.03
CA ARG A 164 4.76 -12.03 -12.20
C ARG A 164 3.99 -12.22 -13.50
N ILE A 165 2.71 -11.87 -13.46
CA ILE A 165 1.86 -11.72 -14.64
C ILE A 165 1.84 -10.22 -14.95
N THR A 166 2.17 -9.88 -16.19
CA THR A 166 2.07 -8.50 -16.66
C THR A 166 0.66 -8.24 -17.18
N ILE A 167 0.06 -7.18 -16.70
CA ILE A 167 -1.23 -6.69 -17.18
C ILE A 167 -0.93 -5.58 -18.17
N ASP A 168 -1.31 -5.78 -19.42
CA ASP A 168 -1.20 -4.77 -20.46
C ASP A 168 -2.24 -3.67 -20.23
N THR A 169 -1.77 -2.44 -20.13
CA THR A 169 -2.63 -1.28 -19.89
C THR A 169 -2.57 -0.37 -21.10
N ASP A 170 -3.75 0.02 -21.60
CA ASP A 170 -3.86 0.97 -22.71
C ASP A 170 -3.44 2.37 -22.25
N VAL A 171 -2.28 2.80 -22.71
CA VAL A 171 -1.68 4.11 -22.39
C VAL A 171 -2.61 5.27 -22.75
N VAL A 172 -3.47 5.12 -23.76
CA VAL A 172 -4.42 6.15 -24.19
C VAL A 172 -5.62 6.25 -23.26
N ARG A 173 -6.08 5.12 -22.74
CA ARG A 173 -7.19 5.05 -21.77
C ARG A 173 -6.80 5.54 -20.38
N GLU A 174 -5.54 5.39 -20.01
CA GLU A 174 -5.04 5.92 -18.76
C GLU A 174 -4.86 7.44 -18.88
N ASN A 175 -5.93 8.17 -18.63
CA ASN A 175 -5.94 9.62 -18.67
C ASN A 175 -5.06 10.31 -17.61
N ALA A 176 -4.64 9.60 -16.58
CA ALA A 176 -3.76 10.15 -15.59
C ALA A 176 -2.32 10.20 -16.12
N GLN A 177 -1.79 11.39 -16.31
CA GLN A 177 -0.40 11.62 -16.76
C GLN A 177 0.63 10.88 -15.89
N SER A 178 0.29 10.61 -14.64
CA SER A 178 1.12 9.83 -13.70
C SER A 178 1.38 8.38 -14.13
N TYR A 179 0.64 7.87 -15.08
CA TYR A 179 0.79 6.50 -15.61
C TYR A 179 1.43 6.46 -16.99
N ARG A 180 1.77 7.62 -17.54
CA ARG A 180 2.41 7.74 -18.86
C ARG A 180 3.81 8.30 -18.67
N LEU A 181 4.80 7.46 -18.80
CA LEU A 181 6.17 7.91 -18.74
C LEU A 181 6.51 8.72 -20.00
N GLY A 182 6.81 10.00 -19.84
CA GLY A 182 7.30 10.86 -20.90
C GLY A 182 6.32 11.18 -22.00
N TRP A 183 4.99 11.02 -21.81
CA TRP A 183 4.03 11.32 -22.87
C TRP A 183 4.02 12.79 -23.29
N SER A 184 4.07 13.71 -22.34
CA SER A 184 4.13 15.14 -22.63
C SER A 184 5.48 15.54 -23.25
N GLU A 185 6.55 14.95 -22.76
CA GLU A 185 7.89 15.15 -23.28
C GLU A 185 8.08 14.52 -24.66
N ASN A 186 7.43 13.40 -24.92
CA ASN A 186 7.47 12.77 -26.24
C ASN A 186 6.76 13.63 -27.32
N ALA A 187 5.81 14.47 -26.92
CA ALA A 187 5.21 15.45 -27.81
C ALA A 187 6.11 16.67 -28.09
N GLU A 188 6.99 17.01 -27.17
CA GLU A 188 7.93 18.13 -27.25
C GLU A 188 9.31 17.69 -27.76
N ASP A 189 9.74 16.50 -27.35
CA ASP A 189 11.04 15.91 -27.66
C ASP A 189 10.90 14.40 -27.90
N SER A 190 10.95 14.01 -29.14
CA SER A 190 10.79 12.61 -29.59
C SER A 190 11.86 11.65 -29.06
N THR A 191 12.87 12.13 -28.35
CA THR A 191 13.89 11.29 -27.72
C THR A 191 13.42 10.63 -26.42
N LYS A 192 12.29 11.08 -25.86
CA LYS A 192 11.77 10.60 -24.58
C LYS A 192 10.80 9.44 -24.75
N MET A 193 10.75 8.59 -23.71
CA MET A 193 9.90 7.39 -23.73
C MET A 193 8.43 7.76 -23.61
N GLY A 194 7.63 7.30 -24.56
CA GLY A 194 6.17 7.46 -24.58
C GLY A 194 5.40 6.24 -24.11
N CYS A 195 5.99 5.36 -23.28
CA CYS A 195 5.32 4.17 -22.80
C CYS A 195 4.58 4.39 -21.48
N GLY A 196 3.50 3.67 -21.28
CA GLY A 196 2.79 3.58 -19.99
C GLY A 196 3.48 2.62 -19.03
N SER A 197 3.22 2.80 -17.75
CA SER A 197 3.65 1.83 -16.74
C SER A 197 2.67 0.66 -16.71
N THR A 198 3.16 -0.56 -16.92
CA THR A 198 2.38 -1.78 -16.81
C THR A 198 1.98 -2.07 -15.36
N GLU A 199 0.91 -2.84 -15.19
CA GLU A 199 0.52 -3.39 -13.89
C GLU A 199 1.00 -4.83 -13.78
N PHE A 200 1.16 -5.31 -12.56
CA PHE A 200 1.66 -6.65 -12.29
C PHE A 200 0.81 -7.36 -11.25
N VAL A 201 0.62 -8.66 -11.45
CA VAL A 201 0.22 -9.56 -10.38
C VAL A 201 1.44 -10.38 -9.99
N LEU A 202 1.98 -10.10 -8.82
CA LEU A 202 3.13 -10.80 -8.26
C LEU A 202 2.64 -12.08 -7.58
N LEU A 203 3.27 -13.21 -7.89
CA LEU A 203 2.91 -14.52 -7.35
C LEU A 203 3.93 -14.94 -6.31
N PHE A 204 3.45 -15.24 -5.12
CA PHE A 204 4.25 -15.72 -4.00
C PHE A 204 3.70 -17.02 -3.46
N ARG A 205 4.58 -17.90 -2.98
CA ARG A 205 4.23 -19.17 -2.33
C ARG A 205 4.71 -19.16 -0.89
N LYS A 206 3.89 -19.70 0.01
CA LYS A 206 4.33 -20.07 1.36
C LYS A 206 5.14 -21.34 1.34
#